data_75add87942c0150dd4ccbdbd17c7dec3
#
_entry.id   75add87942c0150dd4ccbdbd17c7dec3
#
_cell.length_a   1.000
_cell.length_b   1.000
_cell.length_c   1.000
_cell.angle_alpha   90.00
_cell.angle_beta   90.00
_cell.angle_gamma   90.00
#
_symmetry.space_group_name_H-M   'P 1'
#
loop_
_entity.id
_entity.type
_entity.pdbx_description
1 polymer ?
#
loop_
_entity_poly.entity_id
_entity_poly.type
_entity_poly.pdbx_seq_one_letter_code
_entity_poly.pdbx_strand_id
1 'polypeptide(L)'
;MEYINTRQKEILYLLLSEPDDYLVVQDFADRVQCSEKTIRNDLKAIEDYLNEHSHAQLIRKPGLGVYLHIEDQERAWLSQQLHTEHFHSRQRTDEERMLQIAYDLLMNVKPFSAKEIAAQHFVNRSAIKKDLCAVEEWLKRYDLTLVSKQRLGLKVEGNEKSKRKALARISDLIDNTEFTSQFIKSKFLSHEVDFVTKEIKSLQKKHSIYFTDETFENLLLHTLLMIRRIKMKQPISISPRELAAVKKKKEYQWTFACLQRLEPVFAIRFPEEEAVYLTLHILGGKVRYPLQKELTNDLEHVVLSKVVRHLINRVSELKMLDFH
;
A
#
# COMPACT_ATOMS: atom_id res chain seq x y z
N MET A 1 5.29 10.01 19.67
CA MET A 1 6.45 10.84 19.27
C MET A 1 6.06 11.94 18.27
N GLU A 2 5.03 12.73 18.58
CA GLU A 2 4.58 13.83 17.70
C GLU A 2 5.45 15.09 17.73
N TYR A 3 6.41 15.19 18.67
CA TYR A 3 7.16 16.43 18.96
C TYR A 3 8.53 16.53 18.28
N ILE A 4 9.08 15.45 17.67
CA ILE A 4 10.32 15.45 16.92
C ILE A 4 10.11 15.04 15.47
N ASN A 5 10.80 15.76 14.54
CA ASN A 5 10.68 15.49 13.10
C ASN A 5 11.49 14.26 12.66
N THR A 6 11.30 13.82 11.41
CA THR A 6 11.94 12.61 10.84
C THR A 6 13.47 12.64 10.95
N ARG A 7 14.11 13.80 10.66
CA ARG A 7 15.58 13.95 10.76
C ARG A 7 16.06 13.83 12.21
N GLN A 8 15.33 14.40 13.16
CA GLN A 8 15.63 14.31 14.60
C GLN A 8 15.47 12.87 15.10
N LYS A 9 14.48 12.12 14.60
CA LYS A 9 14.32 10.69 14.87
C LYS A 9 15.50 9.87 14.34
N GLU A 10 16.00 10.19 13.15
CA GLU A 10 17.17 9.55 12.57
C GLU A 10 18.44 9.81 13.40
N ILE A 11 18.64 11.05 13.85
CA ILE A 11 19.74 11.39 14.76
C ILE A 11 19.63 10.64 16.09
N LEU A 12 18.42 10.56 16.66
CA LEU A 12 18.16 9.81 17.90
C LEU A 12 18.41 8.30 17.71
N TYR A 13 18.03 7.76 16.54
CA TYR A 13 18.35 6.37 16.20
C TYR A 13 19.85 6.10 16.12
N LEU A 14 20.63 7.00 15.52
CA LEU A 14 22.07 6.89 15.47
C LEU A 14 22.68 6.89 16.87
N LEU A 15 22.21 7.77 17.76
CA LEU A 15 22.64 7.83 19.16
C LEU A 15 22.31 6.54 19.94
N LEU A 16 21.17 5.89 19.64
CA LEU A 16 20.77 4.63 20.27
C LEU A 16 21.56 3.42 19.73
N SER A 17 21.99 3.50 18.46
CA SER A 17 22.69 2.41 17.76
C SER A 17 24.16 2.28 18.12
N GLU A 18 24.77 3.35 18.63
CA GLU A 18 26.18 3.39 19.03
C GLU A 18 26.27 3.54 20.58
N PRO A 19 26.05 2.44 21.32
CA PRO A 19 26.12 2.47 22.76
C PRO A 19 27.55 2.74 23.20
N ASP A 20 27.70 3.68 24.16
CA ASP A 20 28.95 4.04 24.81
C ASP A 20 29.99 4.77 23.94
N ASP A 21 29.67 5.17 22.72
CA ASP A 21 30.56 5.94 21.85
C ASP A 21 30.13 7.40 21.67
N TYR A 22 31.13 8.30 21.60
CA TYR A 22 30.90 9.71 21.30
C TYR A 22 30.86 9.92 19.78
N LEU A 23 29.75 10.39 19.25
CA LEU A 23 29.61 10.77 17.85
C LEU A 23 29.86 12.27 17.67
N VAL A 24 30.74 12.65 16.75
CA VAL A 24 30.97 14.07 16.44
C VAL A 24 29.85 14.64 15.57
N VAL A 25 29.60 15.95 15.70
CA VAL A 25 28.53 16.64 14.95
C VAL A 25 28.68 16.47 13.45
N GLN A 26 29.92 16.34 12.95
CA GLN A 26 30.24 16.12 11.54
C GLN A 26 29.70 14.75 11.07
N ASP A 27 29.81 13.68 11.87
CA ASP A 27 29.33 12.34 11.50
C ASP A 27 27.81 12.32 11.31
N PHE A 28 27.07 13.04 12.16
CA PHE A 28 25.64 13.23 11.95
C PHE A 28 25.36 14.03 10.68
N ALA A 29 26.10 15.12 10.44
CA ALA A 29 25.94 15.98 9.28
C ALA A 29 26.12 15.21 7.97
N ASP A 30 27.14 14.34 7.91
CA ASP A 30 27.47 13.52 6.75
C ASP A 30 26.42 12.39 6.53
N ARG A 31 26.00 11.72 7.61
CA ARG A 31 24.99 10.64 7.54
C ARG A 31 23.60 11.14 7.18
N VAL A 32 23.19 12.30 7.72
CA VAL A 32 21.85 12.90 7.51
C VAL A 32 21.85 13.96 6.39
N GLN A 33 22.99 14.17 5.72
CA GLN A 33 23.17 15.10 4.59
C GLN A 33 22.68 16.53 4.87
N CYS A 34 23.07 17.10 6.01
CA CYS A 34 22.72 18.47 6.37
C CYS A 34 23.90 19.22 7.03
N SER A 35 23.74 20.54 7.27
CA SER A 35 24.80 21.32 7.87
C SER A 35 24.98 21.03 9.37
N GLU A 36 26.23 21.13 9.90
CA GLU A 36 26.48 21.01 11.34
C GLU A 36 25.63 21.96 12.19
N LYS A 37 25.35 23.18 11.69
CA LYS A 37 24.47 24.14 12.37
C LYS A 37 23.06 23.55 12.54
N THR A 38 22.57 22.86 11.51
CA THR A 38 21.27 22.18 11.55
C THR A 38 21.29 21.06 12.59
N ILE A 39 22.34 20.23 12.59
CA ILE A 39 22.51 19.14 13.58
C ILE A 39 22.53 19.68 15.01
N ARG A 40 23.24 20.77 15.29
CA ARG A 40 23.26 21.36 16.63
C ARG A 40 21.88 21.81 17.10
N ASN A 41 21.06 22.37 16.19
CA ASN A 41 19.68 22.73 16.50
C ASN A 41 18.79 21.47 16.73
N ASP A 42 18.98 20.44 15.91
CA ASP A 42 18.25 19.18 16.05
C ASP A 42 18.61 18.44 17.34
N LEU A 43 19.88 18.39 17.70
CA LEU A 43 20.35 17.82 18.98
C LEU A 43 19.75 18.55 20.20
N LYS A 44 19.52 19.87 20.11
CA LYS A 44 18.81 20.62 21.16
C LYS A 44 17.35 20.20 21.26
N ALA A 45 16.67 20.11 20.12
CA ALA A 45 15.25 19.67 20.11
C ALA A 45 15.09 18.21 20.59
N ILE A 46 16.07 17.34 20.30
CA ILE A 46 16.10 15.96 20.82
C ILE A 46 16.31 15.97 22.34
N GLU A 47 17.20 16.80 22.84
CA GLU A 47 17.46 16.94 24.27
C GLU A 47 16.22 17.42 25.02
N ASP A 48 15.51 18.44 24.49
CA ASP A 48 14.25 18.94 25.03
C ASP A 48 13.19 17.81 25.05
N TYR A 49 13.06 17.04 23.96
CA TYR A 49 12.17 15.89 23.88
C TYR A 49 12.49 14.79 24.89
N LEU A 50 13.80 14.42 25.04
CA LEU A 50 14.22 13.38 25.98
C LEU A 50 13.95 13.80 27.43
N ASN A 51 14.21 15.06 27.78
CA ASN A 51 13.94 15.58 29.12
C ASN A 51 12.44 15.55 29.51
N GLU A 52 11.54 15.65 28.53
CA GLU A 52 10.08 15.60 28.77
C GLU A 52 9.52 14.18 28.81
N HIS A 53 10.13 13.23 28.08
CA HIS A 53 9.53 11.93 27.80
C HIS A 53 10.36 10.73 28.23
N SER A 54 11.59 10.94 28.75
CA SER A 54 12.50 9.87 29.14
C SER A 54 13.42 10.29 30.27
N HIS A 55 14.18 9.33 30.80
CA HIS A 55 15.28 9.61 31.75
C HIS A 55 16.64 9.65 31.04
N ALA A 56 16.67 9.48 29.72
CA ALA A 56 17.89 9.53 28.92
C ALA A 56 18.50 10.94 28.90
N GLN A 57 19.82 11.03 28.96
CA GLN A 57 20.55 12.29 28.99
C GLN A 57 21.52 12.41 27.82
N LEU A 58 21.44 13.52 27.09
CA LEU A 58 22.36 13.83 26.01
C LEU A 58 23.63 14.52 26.59
N ILE A 59 24.73 13.79 26.66
CA ILE A 59 26.01 14.27 27.19
C ILE A 59 26.88 14.81 26.06
N ARG A 60 27.36 16.03 26.20
CA ARG A 60 28.26 16.68 25.24
C ARG A 60 29.63 16.88 25.88
N LYS A 61 30.69 16.39 25.22
CA LYS A 61 32.09 16.64 25.65
C LYS A 61 32.84 17.38 24.54
N PRO A 62 33.44 18.55 24.87
CA PRO A 62 34.26 19.29 23.92
C PRO A 62 35.42 18.42 23.37
N GLY A 63 35.53 18.37 22.04
CA GLY A 63 36.55 17.58 21.33
C GLY A 63 36.28 16.10 21.17
N LEU A 64 35.27 15.53 21.86
CA LEU A 64 34.88 14.12 21.75
C LEU A 64 33.55 13.93 21.01
N GLY A 65 32.59 14.84 21.21
CA GLY A 65 31.27 14.73 20.54
C GLY A 65 30.12 14.64 21.50
N VAL A 66 29.05 13.94 21.05
CA VAL A 66 27.77 13.78 21.73
C VAL A 66 27.54 12.30 22.00
N TYR A 67 27.04 11.99 23.19
CA TYR A 67 26.79 10.64 23.67
C TYR A 67 25.42 10.62 24.36
N LEU A 68 24.68 9.53 24.20
CA LEU A 68 23.38 9.31 24.86
C LEU A 68 23.55 8.37 26.05
N HIS A 69 23.45 8.92 27.26
CA HIS A 69 23.39 8.13 28.48
C HIS A 69 21.97 7.67 28.76
N ILE A 70 21.74 6.34 28.74
CA ILE A 70 20.42 5.74 28.84
C ILE A 70 20.52 4.33 29.43
N GLU A 71 19.56 3.92 30.24
CA GLU A 71 19.47 2.57 30.77
C GLU A 71 19.01 1.56 29.70
N ASP A 72 19.46 0.29 29.80
CA ASP A 72 19.21 -0.73 28.77
C ASP A 72 17.71 -1.00 28.50
N GLN A 73 16.89 -0.97 29.54
CA GLN A 73 15.44 -1.19 29.38
C GLN A 73 14.78 -0.03 28.61
N GLU A 74 15.19 1.19 28.92
CA GLU A 74 14.69 2.39 28.27
C GLU A 74 15.24 2.53 26.85
N ARG A 75 16.50 2.13 26.63
CA ARG A 75 17.10 2.02 25.29
C ARG A 75 16.30 1.07 24.40
N ALA A 76 15.96 -0.11 24.92
CA ALA A 76 15.14 -1.08 24.19
C ALA A 76 13.75 -0.54 23.86
N TRP A 77 13.11 0.14 24.81
CA TRP A 77 11.82 0.78 24.62
C TRP A 77 11.86 1.90 23.58
N LEU A 78 12.80 2.85 23.69
CA LEU A 78 12.97 3.94 22.71
C LEU A 78 13.33 3.38 21.32
N SER A 79 14.19 2.36 21.25
CA SER A 79 14.53 1.70 19.99
C SER A 79 13.32 1.04 19.36
N GLN A 80 12.49 0.36 20.13
CA GLN A 80 11.24 -0.25 19.64
C GLN A 80 10.25 0.80 19.12
N GLN A 81 10.09 1.91 19.85
CA GLN A 81 9.25 3.02 19.40
C GLN A 81 9.76 3.63 18.08
N LEU A 82 11.07 3.85 17.97
CA LEU A 82 11.70 4.34 16.76
C LEU A 82 11.65 3.32 15.62
N HIS A 83 11.86 2.03 15.90
CA HIS A 83 11.75 0.98 14.88
C HIS A 83 10.35 0.90 14.27
N THR A 84 9.30 1.02 15.09
CA THR A 84 7.93 1.05 14.59
C THR A 84 7.69 2.27 13.68
N GLU A 85 8.37 3.40 13.94
CA GLU A 85 8.29 4.60 13.12
C GLU A 85 9.38 4.69 12.02
N HIS A 86 10.54 4.04 12.21
CA HIS A 86 11.67 4.05 11.26
C HIS A 86 11.38 3.29 9.96
N PHE A 87 10.48 2.30 9.99
CA PHE A 87 9.94 1.73 8.75
C PHE A 87 9.24 2.80 7.90
N HIS A 88 8.85 3.92 8.51
CA HIS A 88 8.28 5.08 7.82
C HIS A 88 9.29 6.19 7.48
N SER A 89 10.53 6.18 8.03
CA SER A 89 11.48 7.30 7.91
C SER A 89 12.76 7.03 7.13
N ARG A 90 12.94 5.84 6.50
CA ARG A 90 13.90 5.73 5.40
C ARG A 90 13.65 6.92 4.49
N GLN A 91 14.71 7.66 4.10
CA GLN A 91 14.59 8.59 2.96
C GLN A 91 13.80 7.87 1.89
N ARG A 92 12.52 8.24 1.77
CA ARG A 92 11.66 7.61 0.79
C ARG A 92 12.34 7.86 -0.54
N THR A 93 12.66 6.81 -1.27
CA THR A 93 13.14 6.94 -2.64
C THR A 93 12.16 7.83 -3.40
N ASP A 94 12.59 8.46 -4.46
CA ASP A 94 11.69 9.27 -5.31
C ASP A 94 10.44 8.47 -5.71
N GLU A 95 10.60 7.16 -5.92
CA GLU A 95 9.52 6.21 -6.22
C GLU A 95 8.53 6.04 -5.06
N GLU A 96 9.02 5.84 -3.85
CA GLU A 96 8.19 5.70 -2.65
C GLU A 96 7.39 6.98 -2.38
N ARG A 97 8.01 8.12 -2.58
CA ARG A 97 7.36 9.42 -2.46
C ARG A 97 6.26 9.58 -3.51
N MET A 98 6.56 9.22 -4.75
CA MET A 98 5.61 9.29 -5.86
C MET A 98 4.39 8.39 -5.63
N LEU A 99 4.59 7.14 -5.13
CA LEU A 99 3.50 6.25 -4.73
C LEU A 99 2.64 6.85 -3.62
N GLN A 100 3.27 7.43 -2.59
CA GLN A 100 2.53 8.05 -1.49
C GLN A 100 1.70 9.23 -1.99
N ILE A 101 2.26 10.08 -2.85
CA ILE A 101 1.56 11.21 -3.47
C ILE A 101 0.36 10.71 -4.29
N ALA A 102 0.56 9.70 -5.14
CA ALA A 102 -0.50 9.13 -5.97
C ALA A 102 -1.63 8.54 -5.10
N TYR A 103 -1.26 7.78 -4.07
CA TYR A 103 -2.21 7.21 -3.11
C TYR A 103 -3.01 8.30 -2.39
N ASP A 104 -2.34 9.31 -1.86
CA ASP A 104 -2.99 10.40 -1.12
C ASP A 104 -3.90 11.24 -2.02
N LEU A 105 -3.50 11.52 -3.26
CA LEU A 105 -4.32 12.21 -4.25
C LEU A 105 -5.61 11.45 -4.60
N LEU A 106 -5.54 10.12 -4.71
CA LEU A 106 -6.68 9.27 -5.01
C LEU A 106 -7.58 9.04 -3.80
N MET A 107 -6.99 8.93 -2.60
CA MET A 107 -7.73 8.66 -1.37
C MET A 107 -8.34 9.89 -0.75
N ASN A 108 -7.68 11.05 -0.84
CA ASN A 108 -8.18 12.26 -0.17
C ASN A 108 -9.37 12.87 -0.91
N VAL A 109 -10.38 13.24 -0.14
CA VAL A 109 -11.54 13.99 -0.62
C VAL A 109 -11.24 15.49 -0.67
N LYS A 110 -10.38 15.95 0.27
CA LYS A 110 -9.96 17.36 0.36
C LYS A 110 -8.72 17.61 -0.50
N PRO A 111 -8.70 18.69 -1.26
CA PRO A 111 -7.51 19.10 -2.01
C PRO A 111 -6.37 19.48 -1.06
N PHE A 112 -5.13 19.31 -1.49
CA PHE A 112 -3.94 19.79 -0.78
C PHE A 112 -2.95 20.42 -1.76
N SER A 113 -2.20 21.42 -1.29
CA SER A 113 -1.30 22.20 -2.13
C SER A 113 0.04 21.48 -2.37
N ALA A 114 0.70 21.78 -3.48
CA ALA A 114 2.07 21.28 -3.73
C ALA A 114 3.07 21.74 -2.64
N LYS A 115 2.77 22.85 -1.94
CA LYS A 115 3.59 23.31 -0.80
C LYS A 115 3.43 22.38 0.42
N GLU A 116 2.21 21.96 0.70
CA GLU A 116 1.93 20.99 1.79
C GLU A 116 2.57 19.65 1.50
N ILE A 117 2.45 19.15 0.25
CA ILE A 117 3.13 17.90 -0.18
C ILE A 117 4.65 18.04 0.00
N ALA A 118 5.25 19.14 -0.45
CA ALA A 118 6.68 19.37 -0.34
C ALA A 118 7.15 19.38 1.13
N ALA A 119 6.37 20.04 2.01
CA ALA A 119 6.64 20.07 3.44
C ALA A 119 6.50 18.68 4.09
N GLN A 120 5.46 17.92 3.73
CA GLN A 120 5.21 16.58 4.26
C GLN A 120 6.32 15.58 3.89
N HIS A 121 6.90 15.73 2.69
CA HIS A 121 7.96 14.85 2.20
C HIS A 121 9.38 15.41 2.38
N PHE A 122 9.52 16.60 2.99
CA PHE A 122 10.81 17.26 3.24
C PHE A 122 11.66 17.47 1.97
N VAL A 123 11.02 17.74 0.83
CA VAL A 123 11.67 18.01 -0.44
C VAL A 123 11.31 19.39 -0.99
N ASN A 124 12.07 19.86 -1.99
CA ASN A 124 11.77 21.12 -2.64
C ASN A 124 10.58 21.00 -3.61
N ARG A 125 10.00 22.15 -3.98
CA ARG A 125 8.83 22.18 -4.89
C ARG A 125 9.12 21.65 -6.30
N SER A 126 10.39 21.70 -6.76
CA SER A 126 10.75 21.19 -8.08
C SER A 126 10.69 19.66 -8.14
N ALA A 127 11.11 18.98 -7.07
CA ALA A 127 10.95 17.53 -6.94
C ALA A 127 9.47 17.13 -6.99
N ILE A 128 8.62 17.79 -6.19
CA ILE A 128 7.19 17.53 -6.21
C ILE A 128 6.56 17.81 -7.58
N LYS A 129 7.00 18.84 -8.28
CA LYS A 129 6.51 19.11 -9.63
C LYS A 129 6.83 17.98 -10.60
N LYS A 130 8.04 17.40 -10.50
CA LYS A 130 8.45 16.23 -11.28
C LYS A 130 7.57 15.02 -10.97
N ASP A 131 7.37 14.72 -9.67
CA ASP A 131 6.53 13.60 -9.23
C ASP A 131 5.08 13.77 -9.69
N LEU A 132 4.51 14.98 -9.54
CA LEU A 132 3.15 15.27 -9.99
C LEU A 132 2.97 15.12 -11.50
N CYS A 133 3.97 15.46 -12.31
CA CYS A 133 3.93 15.23 -13.76
C CYS A 133 3.85 13.71 -14.06
N ALA A 134 4.66 12.89 -13.40
CA ALA A 134 4.63 11.45 -13.59
C ALA A 134 3.30 10.82 -13.12
N VAL A 135 2.79 11.27 -11.97
CA VAL A 135 1.49 10.83 -11.44
C VAL A 135 0.36 11.25 -12.38
N GLU A 136 0.38 12.47 -12.94
CA GLU A 136 -0.63 12.95 -13.89
C GLU A 136 -0.66 12.11 -15.17
N GLU A 137 0.51 11.78 -15.75
CA GLU A 137 0.60 10.92 -16.93
C GLU A 137 0.07 9.51 -16.65
N TRP A 138 0.37 8.97 -15.47
CA TRP A 138 -0.17 7.69 -15.05
C TRP A 138 -1.69 7.73 -14.83
N LEU A 139 -2.24 8.78 -14.21
CA LEU A 139 -3.69 8.95 -13.99
C LEU A 139 -4.48 9.00 -15.31
N LYS A 140 -3.93 9.60 -16.37
CA LYS A 140 -4.57 9.66 -17.71
C LYS A 140 -4.89 8.26 -18.25
N ARG A 141 -4.10 7.23 -17.94
CA ARG A 141 -4.35 5.83 -18.34
C ARG A 141 -5.64 5.25 -17.76
N TYR A 142 -6.19 5.90 -16.73
CA TYR A 142 -7.41 5.50 -16.04
C TYR A 142 -8.56 6.50 -16.21
N ASP A 143 -8.49 7.36 -17.21
CA ASP A 143 -9.49 8.43 -17.46
C ASP A 143 -9.67 9.35 -16.22
N LEU A 144 -8.56 9.64 -15.53
CA LEU A 144 -8.50 10.53 -14.38
C LEU A 144 -7.70 11.78 -14.72
N THR A 145 -8.11 12.91 -14.15
CA THR A 145 -7.46 14.21 -14.39
C THR A 145 -7.00 14.80 -13.06
N LEU A 146 -5.75 15.25 -13.01
CA LEU A 146 -5.23 16.03 -11.90
C LEU A 146 -5.57 17.52 -12.13
N VAL A 147 -6.44 18.08 -11.28
CA VAL A 147 -6.89 19.46 -11.38
C VAL A 147 -6.30 20.31 -10.26
N SER A 148 -5.70 21.43 -10.62
CA SER A 148 -5.24 22.44 -9.66
C SER A 148 -6.30 23.53 -9.53
N LYS A 149 -6.92 23.63 -8.34
CA LYS A 149 -7.89 24.71 -8.04
C LYS A 149 -7.20 25.83 -7.26
N GLN A 150 -7.30 27.04 -7.76
CA GLN A 150 -6.70 28.22 -7.12
C GLN A 150 -7.18 28.32 -5.66
N ARG A 151 -6.25 28.48 -4.71
CA ARG A 151 -6.46 28.53 -3.25
C ARG A 151 -6.93 27.23 -2.58
N LEU A 152 -7.35 26.22 -3.34
CA LEU A 152 -7.81 24.93 -2.79
C LEU A 152 -6.75 23.83 -2.89
N GLY A 153 -5.90 23.86 -3.92
CA GLY A 153 -4.86 22.87 -4.14
C GLY A 153 -5.19 21.86 -5.24
N LEU A 154 -4.54 20.71 -5.17
CA LEU A 154 -4.60 19.61 -6.13
C LEU A 154 -5.71 18.63 -5.77
N LYS A 155 -6.45 18.16 -6.78
CA LYS A 155 -7.49 17.16 -6.64
C LYS A 155 -7.55 16.28 -7.89
N VAL A 156 -7.79 14.97 -7.69
CA VAL A 156 -8.08 14.05 -8.80
C VAL A 156 -9.57 14.05 -9.10
N GLU A 157 -9.91 14.39 -10.34
CA GLU A 157 -11.28 14.33 -10.88
C GLU A 157 -11.44 13.11 -11.79
N GLY A 158 -12.63 12.53 -11.78
CA GLY A 158 -13.01 11.31 -12.52
C GLY A 158 -13.96 10.45 -11.71
N ASN A 159 -14.47 9.39 -12.33
CA ASN A 159 -15.43 8.51 -11.69
C ASN A 159 -14.76 7.61 -10.62
N GLU A 160 -15.57 7.13 -9.67
CA GLU A 160 -15.05 6.32 -8.55
C GLU A 160 -14.52 4.95 -9.01
N LYS A 161 -15.09 4.34 -10.04
CA LYS A 161 -14.62 3.08 -10.63
C LYS A 161 -13.20 3.23 -11.19
N SER A 162 -12.91 4.33 -11.89
CA SER A 162 -11.57 4.67 -12.38
C SER A 162 -10.57 4.91 -11.24
N LYS A 163 -10.96 5.63 -10.18
CA LYS A 163 -10.10 5.87 -9.02
C LYS A 163 -9.71 4.57 -8.32
N ARG A 164 -10.67 3.66 -8.12
CA ARG A 164 -10.39 2.35 -7.53
C ARG A 164 -9.52 1.47 -8.43
N LYS A 165 -9.74 1.53 -9.75
CA LYS A 165 -8.90 0.83 -10.72
C LYS A 165 -7.46 1.34 -10.67
N ALA A 166 -7.24 2.64 -10.62
CA ALA A 166 -5.93 3.24 -10.47
C ALA A 166 -5.27 2.84 -9.14
N LEU A 167 -5.99 2.91 -8.00
CA LEU A 167 -5.48 2.47 -6.69
C LEU A 167 -5.04 1.00 -6.69
N ALA A 168 -5.83 0.12 -7.31
CA ALA A 168 -5.51 -1.31 -7.40
C ALA A 168 -4.33 -1.59 -8.35
N ARG A 169 -4.00 -0.66 -9.24
CA ARG A 169 -2.89 -0.73 -10.19
C ARG A 169 -1.81 0.31 -9.91
N ILE A 170 -1.68 0.75 -8.68
CA ILE A 170 -0.68 1.76 -8.30
C ILE A 170 0.76 1.23 -8.49
N SER A 171 0.93 -0.10 -8.58
CA SER A 171 2.18 -0.76 -8.97
C SER A 171 2.67 -0.38 -10.36
N ASP A 172 1.76 0.02 -11.25
CA ASP A 172 2.12 0.41 -12.62
C ASP A 172 2.81 1.78 -12.67
N LEU A 173 2.89 2.47 -11.53
CA LEU A 173 3.56 3.77 -11.41
C LEU A 173 5.07 3.62 -11.20
N ILE A 174 5.52 2.49 -10.63
CA ILE A 174 6.93 2.18 -10.39
C ILE A 174 7.19 0.70 -10.72
N ASP A 175 8.43 0.39 -11.14
CA ASP A 175 8.83 -0.98 -11.54
C ASP A 175 9.17 -1.90 -10.35
N ASN A 176 8.66 -1.63 -9.15
CA ASN A 176 8.92 -2.42 -7.95
C ASN A 176 7.62 -2.99 -7.36
N THR A 177 7.24 -4.17 -7.83
CA THR A 177 5.98 -4.84 -7.47
C THR A 177 5.94 -5.32 -6.00
N GLU A 178 7.07 -5.79 -5.46
CA GLU A 178 7.14 -6.26 -4.07
C GLU A 178 6.95 -5.11 -3.09
N PHE A 179 7.68 -4.00 -3.29
CA PHE A 179 7.53 -2.80 -2.50
C PHE A 179 6.11 -2.26 -2.55
N THR A 180 5.50 -2.22 -3.74
CA THR A 180 4.14 -1.71 -3.91
C THR A 180 3.10 -2.55 -3.18
N SER A 181 3.25 -3.88 -3.19
CA SER A 181 2.37 -4.79 -2.44
C SER A 181 2.46 -4.54 -0.93
N GLN A 182 3.68 -4.39 -0.39
CA GLN A 182 3.90 -4.05 1.00
C GLN A 182 3.36 -2.66 1.35
N PHE A 183 3.58 -1.66 0.49
CA PHE A 183 3.07 -0.31 0.63
C PHE A 183 1.54 -0.29 0.75
N ILE A 184 0.83 -0.97 -0.15
CA ILE A 184 -0.63 -1.02 -0.09
C ILE A 184 -1.12 -1.75 1.16
N LYS A 185 -0.52 -2.89 1.51
CA LYS A 185 -0.87 -3.64 2.73
C LYS A 185 -0.67 -2.80 3.99
N SER A 186 0.38 -1.98 4.05
CA SER A 186 0.65 -1.07 5.18
C SER A 186 -0.42 0.02 5.39
N LYS A 187 -1.30 0.24 4.41
CA LYS A 187 -2.39 1.22 4.52
C LYS A 187 -3.61 0.68 5.27
N PHE A 188 -3.65 -0.61 5.57
CA PHE A 188 -4.75 -1.27 6.27
C PHE A 188 -4.26 -1.86 7.58
N LEU A 189 -5.16 -1.96 8.56
CA LEU A 189 -4.84 -2.60 9.83
C LEU A 189 -4.79 -4.12 9.65
N SER A 190 -3.84 -4.78 10.32
CA SER A 190 -3.63 -6.24 10.16
C SER A 190 -4.92 -7.03 10.39
N HIS A 191 -5.70 -6.69 11.43
CA HIS A 191 -6.96 -7.37 11.73
C HIS A 191 -8.03 -7.15 10.63
N GLU A 192 -8.03 -6.00 9.93
CA GLU A 192 -8.94 -5.76 8.78
C GLU A 192 -8.57 -6.69 7.63
N VAL A 193 -7.27 -6.80 7.32
CA VAL A 193 -6.75 -7.71 6.29
C VAL A 193 -7.06 -9.17 6.62
N ASP A 194 -6.81 -9.59 7.87
CA ASP A 194 -7.06 -10.96 8.33
C ASP A 194 -8.54 -11.33 8.24
N PHE A 195 -9.42 -10.43 8.65
CA PHE A 195 -10.85 -10.67 8.61
C PHE A 195 -11.39 -10.80 7.19
N VAL A 196 -11.02 -9.89 6.29
CA VAL A 196 -11.41 -9.96 4.86
C VAL A 196 -10.83 -11.21 4.22
N THR A 197 -9.58 -11.56 4.52
CA THR A 197 -8.93 -12.79 4.06
C THR A 197 -9.73 -14.03 4.48
N LYS A 198 -10.14 -14.10 5.73
CA LYS A 198 -10.95 -15.21 6.27
C LYS A 198 -12.29 -15.32 5.57
N GLU A 199 -12.95 -14.20 5.29
CA GLU A 199 -14.24 -14.17 4.62
C GLU A 199 -14.16 -14.59 3.14
N ILE A 200 -13.13 -14.17 2.40
CA ILE A 200 -12.88 -14.64 1.03
C ILE A 200 -12.57 -16.15 1.02
N LYS A 201 -11.74 -16.65 1.95
CA LYS A 201 -11.47 -18.09 2.08
C LYS A 201 -12.75 -18.89 2.42
N SER A 202 -13.61 -18.35 3.28
CA SER A 202 -14.91 -18.95 3.62
C SER A 202 -15.83 -19.02 2.40
N LEU A 203 -15.87 -17.96 1.57
CA LEU A 203 -16.61 -17.94 0.31
C LEU A 203 -16.09 -19.02 -0.65
N GLN A 204 -14.77 -19.15 -0.83
CA GLN A 204 -14.16 -20.19 -1.66
C GLN A 204 -14.58 -21.60 -1.20
N LYS A 205 -14.44 -21.87 0.10
CA LYS A 205 -14.79 -23.18 0.69
C LYS A 205 -16.27 -23.49 0.52
N LYS A 206 -17.16 -22.52 0.81
CA LYS A 206 -18.62 -22.71 0.75
C LYS A 206 -19.12 -23.03 -0.65
N HIS A 207 -18.50 -22.45 -1.66
CA HIS A 207 -18.94 -22.58 -3.06
C HIS A 207 -18.01 -23.48 -3.90
N SER A 208 -17.04 -24.14 -3.26
CA SER A 208 -16.05 -25.05 -3.89
C SER A 208 -15.34 -24.41 -5.08
N ILE A 209 -15.00 -23.12 -4.95
CA ILE A 209 -14.23 -22.37 -5.95
C ILE A 209 -12.89 -21.98 -5.33
N TYR A 210 -11.83 -22.01 -6.15
CA TYR A 210 -10.51 -21.63 -5.68
C TYR A 210 -9.90 -20.64 -6.65
N PHE A 211 -9.66 -19.43 -6.17
CA PHE A 211 -9.01 -18.39 -6.96
C PHE A 211 -7.51 -18.68 -7.12
N THR A 212 -6.91 -18.19 -8.19
CA THR A 212 -5.46 -18.09 -8.27
C THR A 212 -4.96 -17.09 -7.22
N ASP A 213 -3.68 -17.15 -6.84
CA ASP A 213 -3.12 -16.27 -5.84
C ASP A 213 -3.27 -14.80 -6.26
N GLU A 214 -3.03 -14.50 -7.54
CA GLU A 214 -3.25 -13.18 -8.13
C GLU A 214 -4.70 -12.71 -8.00
N THR A 215 -5.67 -13.58 -8.32
CA THR A 215 -7.10 -13.23 -8.19
C THR A 215 -7.48 -13.02 -6.73
N PHE A 216 -6.97 -13.85 -5.83
CA PHE A 216 -7.21 -13.73 -4.39
C PHE A 216 -6.69 -12.40 -3.84
N GLU A 217 -5.44 -12.05 -4.13
CA GLU A 217 -4.84 -10.78 -3.69
C GLU A 217 -5.58 -9.56 -4.29
N ASN A 218 -5.99 -9.64 -5.54
CA ASN A 218 -6.80 -8.60 -6.17
C ASN A 218 -8.18 -8.44 -5.48
N LEU A 219 -8.89 -9.54 -5.19
CA LEU A 219 -10.16 -9.50 -4.48
C LEU A 219 -10.01 -8.94 -3.07
N LEU A 220 -8.95 -9.33 -2.35
CA LEU A 220 -8.62 -8.80 -1.04
C LEU A 220 -8.42 -7.28 -1.11
N LEU A 221 -7.58 -6.82 -2.03
CA LEU A 221 -7.29 -5.39 -2.21
C LEU A 221 -8.55 -4.60 -2.58
N HIS A 222 -9.33 -5.08 -3.57
CA HIS A 222 -10.57 -4.40 -3.97
C HIS A 222 -11.59 -4.34 -2.84
N THR A 223 -11.70 -5.38 -2.01
CA THR A 223 -12.59 -5.39 -0.85
C THR A 223 -12.14 -4.38 0.21
N LEU A 224 -10.86 -4.34 0.53
CA LEU A 224 -10.30 -3.39 1.51
C LEU A 224 -10.44 -1.94 1.04
N LEU A 225 -10.13 -1.65 -0.22
CA LEU A 225 -10.32 -0.33 -0.84
C LEU A 225 -11.79 0.08 -0.82
N MET A 226 -12.70 -0.82 -1.17
CA MET A 226 -14.14 -0.62 -1.15
C MET A 226 -14.62 -0.22 0.25
N ILE A 227 -14.24 -0.97 1.29
CA ILE A 227 -14.59 -0.67 2.69
C ILE A 227 -14.13 0.74 3.06
N ARG A 228 -12.88 1.07 2.73
CA ARG A 228 -12.31 2.39 3.05
C ARG A 228 -13.00 3.52 2.31
N ARG A 229 -13.34 3.33 1.04
CA ARG A 229 -14.05 4.32 0.22
C ARG A 229 -15.49 4.56 0.71
N ILE A 230 -16.18 3.51 1.18
CA ILE A 230 -17.50 3.64 1.79
C ILE A 230 -17.43 4.44 3.10
N LYS A 231 -16.45 4.13 3.99
CA LYS A 231 -16.20 4.93 5.20
C LYS A 231 -15.96 6.41 4.89
N MET A 232 -15.37 6.71 3.73
CA MET A 232 -15.14 8.08 3.24
C MET A 232 -16.33 8.68 2.50
N LYS A 233 -17.49 8.02 2.46
CA LYS A 233 -18.71 8.43 1.74
C LYS A 233 -18.46 8.60 0.23
N GLN A 234 -17.67 7.72 -0.36
CA GLN A 234 -17.36 7.65 -1.79
C GLN A 234 -17.81 6.30 -2.37
N PRO A 235 -19.13 6.03 -2.40
CA PRO A 235 -19.66 4.79 -3.00
C PRO A 235 -19.46 4.79 -4.52
N ILE A 236 -19.39 3.59 -5.08
CA ILE A 236 -19.34 3.41 -6.52
C ILE A 236 -20.72 3.65 -7.13
N SER A 237 -20.74 4.13 -8.37
CA SER A 237 -21.98 4.21 -9.18
C SER A 237 -21.93 3.18 -10.31
N ILE A 238 -22.99 2.40 -10.45
CA ILE A 238 -23.17 1.37 -11.48
C ILE A 238 -24.44 1.65 -12.25
N SER A 239 -24.41 1.43 -13.55
CA SER A 239 -25.61 1.64 -14.39
C SER A 239 -26.74 0.66 -14.01
N PRO A 240 -28.03 1.09 -14.06
CA PRO A 240 -29.16 0.19 -13.75
C PRO A 240 -29.16 -1.08 -14.59
N ARG A 241 -28.72 -0.99 -15.85
CA ARG A 241 -28.64 -2.15 -16.77
C ARG A 241 -27.59 -3.17 -16.30
N GLU A 242 -26.38 -2.69 -15.90
CA GLU A 242 -25.29 -3.53 -15.39
C GLU A 242 -25.68 -4.17 -14.05
N LEU A 243 -26.29 -3.38 -13.16
CA LEU A 243 -26.80 -3.84 -11.87
C LEU A 243 -27.81 -4.97 -12.04
N ALA A 244 -28.84 -4.78 -12.90
CA ALA A 244 -29.84 -5.79 -13.15
C ALA A 244 -29.29 -7.08 -13.80
N ALA A 245 -28.25 -6.94 -14.66
CA ALA A 245 -27.63 -8.09 -15.31
C ALA A 245 -26.81 -8.93 -14.34
N VAL A 246 -26.01 -8.27 -13.46
CA VAL A 246 -25.14 -8.96 -12.51
C VAL A 246 -25.94 -9.57 -11.36
N LYS A 247 -27.00 -8.95 -10.90
CA LYS A 247 -27.87 -9.48 -9.84
C LYS A 247 -28.48 -10.85 -10.17
N LYS A 248 -28.62 -11.20 -11.45
CA LYS A 248 -29.09 -12.51 -11.89
C LYS A 248 -28.02 -13.62 -11.77
N LYS A 249 -26.78 -13.30 -11.53
CA LYS A 249 -25.69 -14.26 -11.41
C LYS A 249 -25.67 -14.88 -10.02
N LYS A 250 -25.32 -16.19 -9.94
CA LYS A 250 -25.14 -16.89 -8.65
C LYS A 250 -24.03 -16.27 -7.79
N GLU A 251 -22.98 -15.76 -8.44
CA GLU A 251 -21.84 -15.12 -7.80
C GLU A 251 -22.24 -13.85 -7.04
N TYR A 252 -23.30 -13.15 -7.49
CA TYR A 252 -23.85 -12.01 -6.77
C TYR A 252 -24.38 -12.42 -5.39
N GLN A 253 -25.09 -13.53 -5.28
CA GLN A 253 -25.59 -14.02 -3.99
C GLN A 253 -24.44 -14.39 -3.05
N TRP A 254 -23.38 -14.95 -3.59
CA TRP A 254 -22.18 -15.28 -2.80
C TRP A 254 -21.50 -14.02 -2.25
N THR A 255 -21.32 -13.04 -3.12
CA THR A 255 -20.72 -11.75 -2.79
C THR A 255 -21.57 -11.01 -1.76
N PHE A 256 -22.86 -10.92 -1.99
CA PHE A 256 -23.79 -10.23 -1.09
C PHE A 256 -23.77 -10.84 0.31
N ALA A 257 -23.84 -12.16 0.43
CA ALA A 257 -23.75 -12.85 1.70
C ALA A 257 -22.37 -12.69 2.39
N CYS A 258 -21.30 -12.56 1.62
CA CYS A 258 -19.96 -12.27 2.14
C CYS A 258 -19.93 -10.84 2.72
N LEU A 259 -20.43 -9.86 1.98
CA LEU A 259 -20.46 -8.45 2.41
C LEU A 259 -21.33 -8.24 3.65
N GLN A 260 -22.46 -8.91 3.76
CA GLN A 260 -23.31 -8.86 4.96
C GLN A 260 -22.56 -9.29 6.24
N ARG A 261 -21.61 -10.24 6.15
CA ARG A 261 -20.79 -10.64 7.30
C ARG A 261 -19.69 -9.62 7.62
N LEU A 262 -19.26 -8.82 6.65
CA LEU A 262 -18.31 -7.73 6.86
C LEU A 262 -18.97 -6.49 7.49
N GLU A 263 -20.25 -6.23 7.26
CA GLU A 263 -20.95 -5.04 7.74
C GLU A 263 -20.79 -4.77 9.24
N PRO A 264 -21.05 -5.74 10.15
CA PRO A 264 -20.95 -5.49 11.58
C PRO A 264 -19.51 -5.27 12.05
N VAL A 265 -18.53 -5.90 11.40
CA VAL A 265 -17.11 -5.78 11.77
C VAL A 265 -16.56 -4.41 11.42
N PHE A 266 -16.94 -3.89 10.26
CA PHE A 266 -16.46 -2.59 9.78
C PHE A 266 -17.39 -1.42 10.12
N ALA A 267 -18.53 -1.69 10.79
CA ALA A 267 -19.58 -0.72 11.13
C ALA A 267 -20.05 0.11 9.90
N ILE A 268 -20.27 -0.56 8.77
CA ILE A 268 -20.74 0.03 7.51
C ILE A 268 -21.89 -0.78 6.95
N ARG A 269 -22.61 -0.20 5.98
CA ARG A 269 -23.52 -0.92 5.10
C ARG A 269 -23.03 -0.84 3.67
N PHE A 270 -23.09 -1.96 2.96
CA PHE A 270 -22.71 -2.02 1.56
C PHE A 270 -23.95 -1.75 0.67
N PRO A 271 -23.91 -0.68 -0.14
CA PRO A 271 -24.89 -0.51 -1.22
C PRO A 271 -24.84 -1.68 -2.22
N GLU A 272 -25.94 -1.93 -2.92
CA GLU A 272 -26.01 -3.02 -3.90
C GLU A 272 -24.98 -2.89 -5.02
N GLU A 273 -24.65 -1.67 -5.40
CA GLU A 273 -23.64 -1.35 -6.40
C GLU A 273 -22.25 -1.89 -5.99
N GLU A 274 -21.94 -1.88 -4.71
CA GLU A 274 -20.68 -2.43 -4.18
C GLU A 274 -20.65 -3.96 -4.27
N ALA A 275 -21.78 -4.61 -4.02
CA ALA A 275 -21.90 -6.05 -4.21
C ALA A 275 -21.76 -6.42 -5.70
N VAL A 276 -22.34 -5.64 -6.60
CA VAL A 276 -22.15 -5.80 -8.05
C VAL A 276 -20.70 -5.59 -8.44
N TYR A 277 -20.06 -4.54 -7.94
CA TYR A 277 -18.65 -4.24 -8.21
C TYR A 277 -17.74 -5.41 -7.83
N LEU A 278 -17.88 -5.95 -6.61
CA LEU A 278 -17.07 -7.07 -6.17
C LEU A 278 -17.41 -8.37 -6.94
N THR A 279 -18.70 -8.57 -7.31
CA THR A 279 -19.12 -9.69 -8.15
C THR A 279 -18.43 -9.67 -9.51
N LEU A 280 -18.28 -8.49 -10.12
CA LEU A 280 -17.57 -8.36 -11.39
C LEU A 280 -16.10 -8.77 -11.28
N HIS A 281 -15.45 -8.50 -10.15
CA HIS A 281 -14.08 -8.97 -9.88
C HIS A 281 -14.02 -10.49 -9.71
N ILE A 282 -15.03 -11.10 -9.09
CA ILE A 282 -15.12 -12.58 -8.99
C ILE A 282 -15.33 -13.20 -10.37
N LEU A 283 -16.24 -12.65 -11.19
CA LEU A 283 -16.52 -13.15 -12.53
C LEU A 283 -15.33 -12.99 -13.51
N GLY A 284 -14.54 -11.93 -13.36
CA GLY A 284 -13.33 -11.68 -14.15
C GLY A 284 -12.10 -12.41 -13.63
N GLY A 285 -12.17 -13.00 -12.45
CA GLY A 285 -11.06 -13.67 -11.80
C GLY A 285 -10.76 -15.05 -12.37
N LYS A 286 -9.49 -15.43 -12.38
CA LYS A 286 -9.06 -16.77 -12.75
C LYS A 286 -9.32 -17.75 -11.59
N VAL A 287 -9.90 -18.91 -11.89
CA VAL A 287 -10.26 -19.96 -10.93
C VAL A 287 -9.35 -21.16 -11.14
N ARG A 288 -8.81 -21.72 -10.05
CA ARG A 288 -8.21 -23.04 -10.06
C ARG A 288 -9.34 -24.06 -9.86
N TYR A 289 -9.51 -24.97 -10.78
CA TYR A 289 -10.37 -26.12 -10.56
C TYR A 289 -9.58 -27.12 -9.72
N PRO A 290 -10.11 -27.61 -8.58
CA PRO A 290 -9.51 -28.75 -7.91
C PRO A 290 -9.43 -29.89 -8.94
N LEU A 291 -8.26 -30.47 -9.12
CA LEU A 291 -8.16 -31.76 -9.77
C LEU A 291 -9.01 -32.70 -8.95
N GLN A 292 -10.25 -32.95 -9.37
CA GLN A 292 -11.07 -33.99 -8.79
C GLN A 292 -10.31 -35.29 -8.99
N LYS A 293 -9.73 -35.78 -7.90
CA LYS A 293 -9.45 -37.19 -7.74
C LYS A 293 -10.80 -37.90 -7.59
N GLU A 294 -11.48 -38.03 -8.68
CA GLU A 294 -12.49 -39.09 -8.87
C GLU A 294 -12.76 -39.23 -10.35
N LEU A 295 -12.23 -40.30 -10.84
CA LEU A 295 -12.58 -41.06 -12.01
C LEU A 295 -14.05 -40.93 -12.43
N THR A 296 -14.33 -40.12 -13.42
CA THR A 296 -15.37 -40.36 -14.40
C THR A 296 -15.25 -39.33 -15.52
N ASN A 297 -14.38 -39.58 -16.43
CA ASN A 297 -14.44 -39.39 -17.87
C ASN A 297 -13.05 -39.34 -18.49
N ASP A 298 -12.49 -40.54 -18.68
CA ASP A 298 -11.23 -40.78 -19.39
C ASP A 298 -11.19 -40.20 -20.83
N LEU A 299 -12.36 -39.84 -21.39
CA LEU A 299 -12.43 -39.31 -22.75
C LEU A 299 -12.05 -37.85 -22.88
N GLU A 300 -12.48 -36.97 -21.97
CA GLU A 300 -12.13 -35.52 -22.06
C GLU A 300 -10.65 -35.28 -21.72
N HIS A 301 -10.10 -36.00 -20.71
CA HIS A 301 -8.70 -35.92 -20.37
C HIS A 301 -7.78 -36.45 -21.47
N VAL A 302 -8.22 -37.51 -22.15
CA VAL A 302 -7.48 -38.08 -23.31
C VAL A 302 -7.50 -37.13 -24.50
N VAL A 303 -8.63 -36.47 -24.75
CA VAL A 303 -8.72 -35.45 -25.83
C VAL A 303 -7.89 -34.22 -25.50
N LEU A 304 -7.99 -33.70 -24.27
CA LEU A 304 -7.20 -32.52 -23.84
C LEU A 304 -5.70 -32.80 -23.87
N SER A 305 -5.26 -33.97 -23.39
CA SER A 305 -3.84 -34.35 -23.43
C SER A 305 -3.34 -34.58 -24.86
N LYS A 306 -4.17 -35.06 -25.78
CA LYS A 306 -3.84 -35.17 -27.20
C LYS A 306 -3.71 -33.82 -27.88
N VAL A 307 -4.61 -32.87 -27.59
CA VAL A 307 -4.56 -31.49 -28.12
C VAL A 307 -3.33 -30.75 -27.59
N VAL A 308 -3.05 -30.84 -26.29
CA VAL A 308 -1.84 -30.22 -25.69
C VAL A 308 -0.58 -30.81 -26.30
N ARG A 309 -0.49 -32.13 -26.44
CA ARG A 309 0.67 -32.79 -27.05
C ARG A 309 0.82 -32.42 -28.53
N HIS A 310 -0.28 -32.31 -29.26
CA HIS A 310 -0.25 -31.86 -30.66
C HIS A 310 0.23 -30.41 -30.78
N LEU A 311 -0.23 -29.52 -29.89
CA LEU A 311 0.23 -28.12 -29.83
C LEU A 311 1.72 -28.01 -29.49
N ILE A 312 2.20 -28.79 -28.52
CA ILE A 312 3.62 -28.82 -28.13
C ILE A 312 4.47 -29.29 -29.35
N ASN A 313 4.11 -30.37 -29.99
CA ASN A 313 4.81 -30.87 -31.17
C ASN A 313 4.81 -29.83 -32.30
N ARG A 314 3.68 -29.17 -32.54
CA ARG A 314 3.58 -28.14 -33.59
C ARG A 314 4.45 -26.92 -33.29
N VAL A 315 4.54 -26.48 -31.99
CA VAL A 315 5.43 -25.40 -31.56
C VAL A 315 6.89 -25.81 -31.65
N SER A 316 7.24 -27.05 -31.30
CA SER A 316 8.59 -27.60 -31.45
C SER A 316 9.03 -27.67 -32.92
N GLU A 317 8.16 -28.15 -33.83
CA GLU A 317 8.38 -28.13 -35.26
C GLU A 317 8.63 -26.73 -35.81
N LEU A 318 7.84 -25.74 -35.37
CA LEU A 318 7.93 -24.34 -35.83
C LEU A 318 9.14 -23.58 -35.28
N LYS A 319 9.65 -23.96 -34.12
CA LYS A 319 10.78 -23.26 -33.47
C LYS A 319 12.07 -24.06 -33.41
N MET A 320 12.10 -25.28 -33.93
CA MET A 320 13.24 -26.21 -33.77
C MET A 320 13.71 -26.37 -32.31
N LEU A 321 12.75 -26.33 -31.36
CA LEU A 321 13.01 -26.47 -29.95
C LEU A 321 12.43 -27.79 -29.46
N ASP A 322 13.30 -28.66 -28.92
CA ASP A 322 12.87 -29.88 -28.22
C ASP A 322 12.39 -29.56 -26.83
N PHE A 323 11.10 -29.79 -26.58
CA PHE A 323 10.51 -29.79 -25.25
C PHE A 323 10.35 -31.25 -24.78
N HIS A 324 11.39 -31.76 -24.12
CA HIS A 324 11.35 -33.04 -23.40
C HIS A 324 11.04 -32.82 -21.90
#